data_8aea1ee03377edcf4d09dfa4cef6a17d
#
_entry.id   8aea1ee03377edcf4d09dfa4cef6a17d
#
_cell.length_a   1.000
_cell.length_b   1.000
_cell.length_c   1.000
_cell.angle_alpha   90.00
_cell.angle_beta   90.00
_cell.angle_gamma   90.00
#
_symmetry.space_group_name_H-M   'P 1'
#
loop_
_entity.id
_entity.type
_entity.pdbx_description
1 polymer ?
#
loop_
_entity_poly.entity_id
_entity_poly.type
_entity_poly.pdbx_seq_one_letter_code
_entity_poly.pdbx_strand_id
1 'polypeptide(L)'
;FIDKYLEWQKQDVSNLGKTLPTQLDQILNNNSELHWVKGPLSNEPYLPEKSRLNWTVHDSLQQLDKLIIQSNYVITVFGISFFEVLQYGIPTVVFSPYDKKDDEELMALSKEEVAIVSYNSESAVKELSNLMIDVKLANKLSINALKKMSINGSQQLSKKIYSLL
;
A
#
# COMPACT_ATOMS: atom_id res chain seq x y z
N PHE A 1 24.70 -6.59 -8.07
CA PHE A 1 23.71 -6.15 -7.09
C PHE A 1 22.51 -5.48 -7.77
N ILE A 2 22.75 -4.56 -8.71
CA ILE A 2 21.71 -3.84 -9.48
C ILE A 2 20.97 -4.80 -10.43
N ASP A 3 21.65 -5.74 -11.07
CA ASP A 3 21.02 -6.68 -12.01
C ASP A 3 20.07 -7.65 -11.32
N LYS A 4 20.43 -8.16 -10.15
CA LYS A 4 19.54 -8.98 -9.31
C LYS A 4 18.32 -8.21 -8.81
N TYR A 5 18.47 -6.94 -8.49
CA TYR A 5 17.39 -6.08 -8.05
C TYR A 5 16.38 -5.79 -9.20
N LEU A 6 16.87 -5.55 -10.41
CA LEU A 6 16.04 -5.34 -11.60
C LEU A 6 15.30 -6.60 -12.06
N GLU A 7 15.96 -7.76 -12.00
CA GLU A 7 15.35 -9.06 -12.31
C GLU A 7 14.25 -9.41 -11.31
N TRP A 8 14.48 -9.11 -10.07
CA TRP A 8 13.58 -9.34 -8.96
C TRP A 8 12.33 -8.44 -9.03
N GLN A 9 12.47 -7.14 -9.32
CA GLN A 9 11.33 -6.25 -9.58
C GLN A 9 10.50 -6.69 -10.78
N LYS A 10 11.13 -7.19 -11.85
CA LYS A 10 10.40 -7.66 -13.04
C LYS A 10 9.52 -8.88 -12.79
N GLN A 11 9.89 -9.76 -11.88
CA GLN A 11 9.14 -10.99 -11.61
C GLN A 11 7.89 -10.74 -10.75
N ASP A 12 8.01 -9.96 -9.69
CA ASP A 12 6.93 -9.82 -8.69
C ASP A 12 5.87 -8.80 -9.07
N VAL A 13 6.25 -7.66 -9.60
CA VAL A 13 5.31 -6.63 -10.04
C VAL A 13 4.42 -7.12 -11.20
N SER A 14 4.95 -7.97 -12.09
CA SER A 14 4.17 -8.56 -13.19
C SER A 14 3.07 -9.51 -12.72
N ASN A 15 3.27 -10.19 -11.59
CA ASN A 15 2.29 -11.14 -11.05
C ASN A 15 1.16 -10.46 -10.29
N LEU A 16 1.42 -9.41 -9.53
CA LEU A 16 0.37 -8.66 -8.83
C LEU A 16 -0.63 -8.04 -9.80
N GLY A 17 -0.16 -7.45 -10.89
CA GLY A 17 -1.03 -6.91 -11.93
C GLY A 17 -1.89 -7.95 -12.65
N LYS A 18 -1.53 -9.24 -12.58
CA LYS A 18 -2.33 -10.34 -13.16
C LYS A 18 -3.41 -10.86 -12.22
N THR A 19 -3.14 -10.92 -10.93
CA THR A 19 -3.99 -11.63 -9.96
C THR A 19 -4.83 -10.70 -9.09
N LEU A 20 -4.25 -9.61 -8.62
CA LEU A 20 -4.87 -8.71 -7.66
C LEU A 20 -6.15 -8.04 -8.20
N PRO A 21 -6.23 -7.55 -9.46
CA PRO A 21 -7.47 -6.98 -9.99
C PRO A 21 -8.64 -7.95 -9.96
N THR A 22 -8.42 -9.20 -10.34
CA THR A 22 -9.47 -10.24 -10.30
C THR A 22 -9.91 -10.54 -8.86
N GLN A 23 -8.99 -10.61 -7.92
CA GLN A 23 -9.30 -10.82 -6.50
C GLN A 23 -10.12 -9.67 -5.93
N LEU A 24 -9.75 -8.42 -6.23
CA LEU A 24 -10.49 -7.23 -5.81
C LEU A 24 -11.92 -7.23 -6.39
N ASP A 25 -12.07 -7.54 -7.68
CA ASP A 25 -13.38 -7.59 -8.35
C ASP A 25 -14.32 -8.65 -7.75
N GLN A 26 -13.78 -9.75 -7.24
CA GLN A 26 -14.56 -10.81 -6.60
C GLN A 26 -15.07 -10.44 -5.21
N ILE A 27 -14.35 -9.60 -4.48
CA ILE A 27 -14.57 -9.36 -3.05
C ILE A 27 -15.22 -8.01 -2.79
N LEU A 28 -14.87 -6.97 -3.55
CA LEU A 28 -15.38 -5.62 -3.32
C LEU A 28 -16.78 -5.41 -3.89
N ASN A 29 -17.51 -4.45 -3.34
CA ASN A 29 -18.87 -4.11 -3.72
C ASN A 29 -18.96 -3.37 -5.06
N ASN A 30 -20.06 -3.52 -5.77
CA ASN A 30 -20.31 -3.09 -7.14
C ASN A 30 -20.19 -1.59 -7.45
N ASN A 31 -20.00 -0.71 -6.48
CA ASN A 31 -19.93 0.74 -6.68
C ASN A 31 -18.60 1.32 -6.20
N SER A 32 -17.59 0.48 -5.96
CA SER A 32 -16.28 0.98 -5.54
C SER A 32 -15.53 1.54 -6.75
N GLU A 33 -14.95 2.73 -6.57
CA GLU A 33 -13.99 3.31 -7.50
C GLU A 33 -12.60 2.86 -7.11
N LEU A 34 -11.87 2.27 -8.06
CA LEU A 34 -10.56 1.70 -7.86
C LEU A 34 -9.51 2.41 -8.72
N HIS A 35 -8.52 2.97 -8.05
CA HIS A 35 -7.38 3.59 -8.69
C HIS A 35 -6.18 2.65 -8.62
N TRP A 36 -5.75 2.13 -9.76
CA TRP A 36 -4.54 1.36 -9.89
C TRP A 36 -3.37 2.27 -10.26
N VAL A 37 -2.40 2.40 -9.38
CA VAL A 37 -1.19 3.18 -9.66
C VAL A 37 -0.08 2.25 -10.11
N LYS A 38 0.36 2.46 -11.33
CA LYS A 38 1.42 1.71 -11.99
C LYS A 38 2.75 2.46 -11.88
N GLY A 39 3.79 1.76 -11.45
CA GLY A 39 5.15 2.29 -11.49
C GLY A 39 5.72 2.28 -12.92
N PRO A 40 6.80 3.04 -13.17
CA PRO A 40 7.36 3.22 -14.53
C PRO A 40 7.88 1.92 -15.18
N LEU A 41 8.16 0.90 -14.38
CA LEU A 41 8.65 -0.40 -14.87
C LEU A 41 7.60 -1.51 -14.77
N SER A 42 6.38 -1.17 -14.36
CA SER A 42 5.30 -2.15 -14.20
C SER A 42 4.55 -2.37 -15.51
N ASN A 43 4.10 -3.62 -15.72
CA ASN A 43 3.20 -3.94 -16.81
C ASN A 43 1.78 -3.42 -16.53
N GLU A 44 0.96 -3.32 -17.58
CA GLU A 44 -0.47 -3.03 -17.44
C GLU A 44 -1.17 -4.11 -16.58
N PRO A 45 -2.08 -3.71 -15.67
CA PRO A 45 -2.86 -4.66 -14.91
C PRO A 45 -3.87 -5.39 -15.82
N TYR A 46 -4.09 -6.65 -15.55
CA TYR A 46 -5.13 -7.44 -16.21
C TYR A 46 -6.47 -7.17 -15.54
N LEU A 47 -7.18 -6.16 -16.03
CA LEU A 47 -8.51 -5.84 -15.52
C LEU A 47 -9.54 -6.87 -16.02
N PRO A 48 -10.50 -7.32 -15.18
CA PRO A 48 -11.55 -8.21 -15.61
C PRO A 48 -12.42 -7.56 -16.71
N GLU A 49 -12.68 -8.28 -17.81
CA GLU A 49 -13.48 -7.77 -18.94
C GLU A 49 -14.91 -7.32 -18.54
N LYS A 50 -15.49 -7.99 -17.56
CA LYS A 50 -16.82 -7.70 -17.01
C LYS A 50 -16.72 -7.32 -15.54
N SER A 51 -15.84 -6.34 -15.25
CA SER A 51 -15.69 -5.84 -13.89
C SER A 51 -16.96 -5.16 -13.40
N ARG A 52 -17.25 -5.38 -12.11
CA ARG A 52 -18.31 -4.68 -11.38
C ARG A 52 -17.82 -3.39 -10.73
N LEU A 53 -16.51 -3.14 -10.80
CA LEU A 53 -15.82 -2.02 -10.19
C LEU A 53 -15.47 -0.98 -11.25
N ASN A 54 -15.41 0.28 -10.85
CA ASN A 54 -14.97 1.38 -11.71
C ASN A 54 -13.46 1.51 -11.60
N TRP A 55 -12.73 1.06 -12.61
CA TRP A 55 -11.27 1.09 -12.64
C TRP A 55 -10.73 2.32 -13.33
N THR A 56 -9.74 2.95 -12.70
CA THR A 56 -8.88 3.97 -13.31
C THR A 56 -7.43 3.56 -13.14
N VAL A 57 -6.71 3.37 -14.25
CA VAL A 57 -5.28 3.05 -14.26
C VAL A 57 -4.49 4.34 -14.42
N HIS A 58 -3.57 4.57 -13.50
CA HIS A 58 -2.65 5.70 -13.52
C HIS A 58 -1.25 5.23 -13.87
N ASP A 59 -0.68 5.77 -14.94
CA ASP A 59 0.69 5.47 -15.33
C ASP A 59 1.62 6.57 -14.82
N SER A 60 2.59 6.17 -14.00
CA SER A 60 3.69 7.03 -13.58
C SER A 60 3.24 8.39 -13.02
N LEU A 61 2.33 8.39 -12.04
CA LEU A 61 1.82 9.61 -11.40
C LEU A 61 2.96 10.45 -10.80
N GLN A 62 3.08 11.70 -11.24
CA GLN A 62 4.05 12.65 -10.68
C GLN A 62 3.62 13.20 -9.30
N GLN A 63 2.33 13.15 -8.97
CA GLN A 63 1.75 13.68 -7.73
C GLN A 63 0.81 12.62 -7.12
N LEU A 64 1.40 11.60 -6.53
CA LEU A 64 0.65 10.52 -5.87
C LEU A 64 -0.13 11.02 -4.65
N ASP A 65 0.36 12.05 -3.97
CA ASP A 65 -0.24 12.67 -2.80
C ASP A 65 -1.70 13.10 -3.03
N LYS A 66 -2.00 13.69 -4.18
CA LYS A 66 -3.37 14.10 -4.52
C LYS A 66 -4.34 12.92 -4.57
N LEU A 67 -3.90 11.80 -5.12
CA LEU A 67 -4.72 10.60 -5.17
C LEU A 67 -4.86 9.97 -3.79
N ILE A 68 -3.78 9.93 -3.01
CA ILE A 68 -3.81 9.40 -1.63
C ILE A 68 -4.83 10.16 -0.79
N ILE A 69 -4.80 11.50 -0.81
CA ILE A 69 -5.71 12.34 0.00
C ILE A 69 -7.18 12.10 -0.35
N GLN A 70 -7.48 11.75 -1.60
CA GLN A 70 -8.85 11.46 -2.06
C GLN A 70 -9.29 10.03 -1.78
N SER A 71 -8.37 9.15 -1.40
CA SER A 71 -8.66 7.74 -1.16
C SER A 71 -9.25 7.51 0.23
N ASN A 72 -10.22 6.61 0.34
CA ASN A 72 -10.77 6.19 1.62
C ASN A 72 -9.96 5.05 2.25
N TYR A 73 -9.40 4.18 1.43
CA TYR A 73 -8.60 3.01 1.82
C TYR A 73 -7.49 2.78 0.81
N VAL A 74 -6.40 2.17 1.24
CA VAL A 74 -5.29 1.80 0.37
C VAL A 74 -4.88 0.35 0.62
N ILE A 75 -4.59 -0.39 -0.45
CA ILE A 75 -3.84 -1.64 -0.42
C ILE A 75 -2.52 -1.42 -1.16
N THR A 76 -1.41 -1.76 -0.55
CA THR A 76 -0.08 -1.51 -1.12
C THR A 76 0.92 -2.59 -0.72
N VAL A 77 2.01 -2.67 -1.47
CA VAL A 77 3.17 -3.46 -1.06
C VAL A 77 4.04 -2.64 -0.10
N PHE A 78 4.80 -3.35 0.74
CA PHE A 78 5.76 -2.72 1.65
C PHE A 78 6.86 -2.01 0.85
N GLY A 79 7.06 -0.73 1.13
CA GLY A 79 8.01 0.13 0.43
C GLY A 79 7.75 1.62 0.71
N ILE A 80 8.40 2.50 -0.04
CA ILE A 80 8.35 3.96 0.17
C ILE A 80 6.91 4.49 0.11
N SER A 81 6.12 4.10 -0.90
CA SER A 81 4.75 4.56 -1.06
C SER A 81 3.83 4.19 0.10
N PHE A 82 4.11 3.08 0.79
CA PHE A 82 3.40 2.74 2.02
C PHE A 82 3.57 3.82 3.10
N PHE A 83 4.80 4.29 3.32
CA PHE A 83 5.05 5.35 4.29
C PHE A 83 4.46 6.70 3.88
N GLU A 84 4.40 6.98 2.57
CA GLU A 84 3.70 8.17 2.05
C GLU A 84 2.21 8.12 2.39
N VAL A 85 1.56 6.98 2.19
CA VAL A 85 0.14 6.79 2.54
C VAL A 85 -0.12 7.00 4.03
N LEU A 86 0.73 6.44 4.89
CA LEU A 86 0.59 6.58 6.36
C LEU A 86 0.67 8.02 6.84
N GLN A 87 1.44 8.90 6.16
CA GLN A 87 1.54 10.31 6.52
C GLN A 87 0.20 11.06 6.40
N TYR A 88 -0.69 10.59 5.54
CA TYR A 88 -2.04 11.14 5.37
C TYR A 88 -3.09 10.45 6.24
N GLY A 89 -2.69 9.45 7.02
CA GLY A 89 -3.59 8.71 7.90
C GLY A 89 -4.64 7.89 7.16
N ILE A 90 -4.38 7.48 5.93
CA ILE A 90 -5.33 6.66 5.18
C ILE A 90 -5.29 5.23 5.70
N PRO A 91 -6.45 4.62 6.08
CA PRO A 91 -6.51 3.23 6.51
C PRO A 91 -5.94 2.30 5.43
N THR A 92 -4.90 1.54 5.79
CA THR A 92 -4.08 0.83 4.82
C THR A 92 -3.93 -0.64 5.17
N VAL A 93 -3.97 -1.48 4.15
CA VAL A 93 -3.50 -2.86 4.19
C VAL A 93 -2.16 -2.94 3.45
N VAL A 94 -1.15 -3.50 4.10
CA VAL A 94 0.19 -3.67 3.53
C VAL A 94 0.61 -5.13 3.54
N PHE A 95 1.30 -5.56 2.50
CA PHE A 95 1.91 -6.89 2.43
C PHE A 95 3.26 -6.82 1.69
N SER A 96 4.12 -7.81 1.90
CA SER A 96 5.32 -7.95 1.07
C SER A 96 5.06 -8.93 -0.07
N PRO A 97 5.44 -8.59 -1.30
CA PRO A 97 5.48 -9.54 -2.40
C PRO A 97 6.73 -10.44 -2.34
N TYR A 98 7.63 -10.18 -1.39
CA TYR A 98 8.94 -10.81 -1.28
C TYR A 98 8.96 -11.77 -0.10
N ASP A 99 9.04 -13.03 -0.42
CA ASP A 99 9.03 -14.13 0.53
C ASP A 99 9.98 -13.86 1.73
N LYS A 100 9.43 -13.68 2.92
CA LYS A 100 10.12 -13.48 4.22
C LYS A 100 11.12 -12.32 4.34
N LYS A 101 11.37 -11.57 3.27
CA LYS A 101 12.42 -10.55 3.28
C LYS A 101 12.08 -9.37 4.20
N ASP A 102 10.81 -9.01 4.26
CA ASP A 102 10.32 -7.86 5.00
C ASP A 102 9.56 -8.28 6.28
N ASP A 103 9.67 -9.55 6.70
CA ASP A 103 8.87 -10.10 7.81
C ASP A 103 9.16 -9.38 9.14
N GLU A 104 10.41 -9.03 9.42
CA GLU A 104 10.79 -8.36 10.67
C GLU A 104 10.20 -6.96 10.73
N GLU A 105 10.30 -6.18 9.66
CA GLU A 105 9.75 -4.84 9.54
C GLU A 105 8.23 -4.85 9.59
N LEU A 106 7.60 -5.77 8.87
CA LEU A 106 6.14 -5.93 8.88
C LEU A 106 5.63 -6.37 10.26
N MET A 107 6.35 -7.24 10.95
CA MET A 107 6.01 -7.64 12.32
C MET A 107 6.15 -6.46 13.29
N ALA A 108 7.15 -5.61 13.13
CA ALA A 108 7.29 -4.40 13.92
C ALA A 108 6.14 -3.42 13.65
N LEU A 109 5.78 -3.21 12.39
CA LEU A 109 4.65 -2.35 11.98
C LEU A 109 3.29 -2.85 12.52
N SER A 110 3.08 -4.16 12.54
CA SER A 110 1.86 -4.76 13.10
C SER A 110 1.66 -4.39 14.57
N LYS A 111 2.75 -4.35 15.37
CA LYS A 111 2.71 -3.94 16.77
C LYS A 111 2.37 -2.47 16.97
N GLU A 112 2.69 -1.64 15.99
CA GLU A 112 2.44 -0.21 16.01
C GLU A 112 0.97 0.15 15.68
N GLU A 113 0.19 -0.79 15.18
CA GLU A 113 -1.23 -0.63 14.81
C GLU A 113 -1.46 0.58 13.89
N VAL A 114 -0.57 0.81 12.93
CA VAL A 114 -0.68 1.89 11.94
C VAL A 114 -1.28 1.44 10.61
N ALA A 115 -1.25 0.14 10.35
CA ALA A 115 -1.81 -0.51 9.16
C ALA A 115 -2.16 -1.96 9.50
N ILE A 116 -2.96 -2.60 8.65
CA ILE A 116 -3.12 -4.05 8.67
C ILE A 116 -1.98 -4.66 7.86
N VAL A 117 -1.22 -5.55 8.50
CA VAL A 117 -0.17 -6.32 7.84
C VAL A 117 -0.73 -7.66 7.39
N SER A 118 -0.55 -7.99 6.13
CA SER A 118 -1.00 -9.24 5.54
C SER A 118 0.17 -10.04 4.98
N TYR A 119 0.01 -11.35 4.87
CA TYR A 119 1.11 -12.25 4.48
C TYR A 119 1.24 -12.41 2.96
N ASN A 120 0.20 -12.12 2.20
CA ASN A 120 0.19 -12.21 0.74
C ASN A 120 -0.95 -11.39 0.14
N SER A 121 -0.99 -11.28 -1.18
CA SER A 121 -2.01 -10.48 -1.89
C SER A 121 -3.44 -10.97 -1.67
N GLU A 122 -3.66 -12.28 -1.59
CA GLU A 122 -5.01 -12.84 -1.41
C GLU A 122 -5.56 -12.51 -0.01
N SER A 123 -4.77 -12.71 1.02
CA SER A 123 -5.16 -12.31 2.39
C SER A 123 -5.30 -10.80 2.51
N ALA A 124 -4.46 -10.01 1.83
CA ALA A 124 -4.55 -8.56 1.84
C ALA A 124 -5.88 -8.03 1.27
N VAL A 125 -6.41 -8.64 0.21
CA VAL A 125 -7.73 -8.27 -0.34
C VAL A 125 -8.87 -8.60 0.63
N LYS A 126 -8.79 -9.73 1.32
CA LYS A 126 -9.77 -10.09 2.38
C LYS A 126 -9.72 -9.10 3.53
N GLU A 127 -8.52 -8.76 3.99
CA GLU A 127 -8.33 -7.77 5.06
C GLU A 127 -8.79 -6.37 4.65
N LEU A 128 -8.59 -5.96 3.40
CA LEU A 128 -9.13 -4.71 2.89
C LEU A 128 -10.66 -4.69 2.97
N SER A 129 -11.32 -5.76 2.55
CA SER A 129 -12.78 -5.88 2.63
C SER A 129 -13.28 -5.81 4.09
N ASN A 130 -12.59 -6.48 5.00
CA ASN A 130 -12.91 -6.42 6.44
C ASN A 130 -12.72 -5.01 6.99
N LEU A 131 -11.62 -4.34 6.62
CA LEU A 131 -11.32 -2.98 7.05
C LEU A 131 -12.36 -1.96 6.55
N MET A 132 -12.89 -2.14 5.34
CA MET A 132 -13.95 -1.29 4.78
C MET A 132 -15.27 -1.39 5.56
N ILE A 133 -15.50 -2.50 6.23
CA ILE A 133 -16.71 -2.73 7.06
C ILE A 133 -16.47 -2.25 8.50
N ASP A 134 -15.26 -2.44 9.03
CA ASP A 134 -14.92 -2.05 10.40
C ASP A 134 -14.42 -0.59 10.49
N VAL A 135 -15.38 0.34 10.50
CA VAL A 135 -15.10 1.79 10.60
C VAL A 135 -14.33 2.14 11.89
N LYS A 136 -14.52 1.38 12.98
CA LYS A 136 -13.79 1.65 14.23
C LYS A 136 -12.32 1.32 14.10
N LEU A 137 -12.01 0.18 13.49
CA LEU A 137 -10.63 -0.23 13.21
C LEU A 137 -9.98 0.75 12.23
N ALA A 138 -10.67 1.11 11.15
CA ALA A 138 -10.18 2.07 10.17
C ALA A 138 -9.80 3.41 10.83
N ASN A 139 -10.68 3.97 11.66
CA ASN A 139 -10.40 5.19 12.41
C ASN A 139 -9.22 5.04 13.39
N LYS A 140 -9.11 3.89 14.08
CA LYS A 140 -7.99 3.61 14.98
C LYS A 140 -6.65 3.63 14.23
N LEU A 141 -6.56 2.94 13.11
CA LEU A 141 -5.35 2.89 12.28
C LEU A 141 -4.97 4.28 11.77
N SER A 142 -5.95 5.04 11.27
CA SER A 142 -5.76 6.42 10.80
C SER A 142 -5.16 7.31 11.90
N ILE A 143 -5.75 7.31 13.10
CA ILE A 143 -5.28 8.11 14.23
C ILE A 143 -3.86 7.69 14.64
N ASN A 144 -3.57 6.40 14.69
CA ASN A 144 -2.26 5.90 15.06
C ASN A 144 -1.21 6.27 14.00
N ALA A 145 -1.53 6.14 12.71
CA ALA A 145 -0.65 6.55 11.63
C ALA A 145 -0.28 8.04 11.73
N LEU A 146 -1.27 8.92 11.85
CA LEU A 146 -1.03 10.36 12.00
C LEU A 146 -0.19 10.73 13.23
N LYS A 147 -0.34 10.01 14.34
CA LYS A 147 0.45 10.25 15.56
C LYS A 147 1.90 9.82 15.40
N LYS A 148 2.16 8.73 14.67
CA LYS A 148 3.48 8.10 14.59
C LYS A 148 4.28 8.55 13.38
N MET A 149 3.62 8.88 12.27
CA MET A 149 4.26 9.35 11.04
C MET A 149 4.34 10.87 11.05
N SER A 150 5.43 11.37 11.62
CA SER A 150 5.71 12.82 11.65
C SER A 150 6.06 13.32 10.25
N ILE A 151 5.35 14.34 9.77
CA ILE A 151 5.69 15.08 8.53
C ILE A 151 7.09 15.74 8.62
N ASN A 152 7.65 15.83 9.83
CA ASN A 152 8.94 16.47 10.11
C ASN A 152 10.10 15.48 10.28
N GLY A 153 10.04 14.27 9.72
CA GLY A 153 11.06 13.24 9.88
C GLY A 153 12.48 13.71 9.49
N SER A 154 12.61 14.45 8.40
CA SER A 154 13.90 15.03 7.96
C SER A 154 14.46 16.03 8.96
N GLN A 155 13.63 16.87 9.57
CA GLN A 155 14.05 17.83 10.61
C GLN A 155 14.44 17.12 11.90
N GLN A 156 13.72 16.07 12.29
CA GLN A 156 14.06 15.27 13.46
C GLN A 156 15.39 14.54 13.26
N LEU A 157 15.60 13.95 12.08
CA LEU A 157 16.86 13.31 11.72
C LEU A 157 18.01 14.30 11.74
N SER A 158 17.84 15.47 11.14
CA SER A 158 18.83 16.55 11.15
C SER A 158 19.21 16.96 12.58
N LYS A 159 18.20 17.23 13.44
CA LYS A 159 18.45 17.56 14.85
C LYS A 159 19.21 16.45 15.58
N LYS A 160 18.88 15.19 15.32
CA LYS A 160 19.57 14.05 15.94
C LYS A 160 21.01 13.93 15.47
N ILE A 161 21.29 14.14 14.19
CA ILE A 161 22.67 14.16 13.66
C ILE A 161 23.47 15.29 14.33
N TYR A 162 22.94 16.51 14.39
CA TYR A 162 23.61 17.63 15.06
C TYR A 162 23.88 17.39 16.55
N SER A 163 23.03 16.60 17.23
CA SER A 163 23.25 16.27 18.65
C SER A 163 24.34 15.22 18.89
N LEU A 164 24.85 14.58 17.84
CA LEU A 164 25.91 13.55 17.90
C LEU A 164 27.29 14.10 17.50
N LEU A 165 27.33 15.34 16.99
CA LEU A 165 28.54 16.08 16.64
C LEU A 165 28.97 16.97 17.79
#